data_a2bad4fe07b54d5067d45fe79de6d370
#
_entry.id   a2bad4fe07b54d5067d45fe79de6d370
#
_cell.length_a   1.000
_cell.length_b   1.000
_cell.length_c   1.000
_cell.angle_alpha   90.00
_cell.angle_beta   90.00
_cell.angle_gamma   90.00
#
_symmetry.space_group_name_H-M   'P 1'
#
loop_
_entity.id
_entity.type
_entity.pdbx_description
1 polymer ?
#
loop_
_entity_poly.entity_id
_entity_poly.type
_entity_poly.pdbx_seq_one_letter_code
_entity_poly.pdbx_strand_id
1 'polypeptide(L)'
;MSFEEKIICAFQILKKKMAWNGRYQLYSKELEKVIPKGNGSNADLNFILISILKDFGLEAYPVVLSRRSSGMLPYNFPSLQKLNTFIIAVYDINKQKYVFLDGSMDVPALNILPLELSVNKARILSPKVKEEKKWVNVMALADNKSFMKIEARMEGNQVKGHRSTILYGQEAVEYQANEKDKQDSI
;
A
#
# COMPACT_ATOMS: atom_id res chain seq x y z
N MET A 1 -7.51 15.17 15.43
CA MET A 1 -7.46 14.02 14.48
C MET A 1 -6.47 12.99 15.02
N SER A 2 -6.88 11.74 15.09
CA SER A 2 -6.00 10.61 15.43
C SER A 2 -4.92 10.39 14.35
N PHE A 3 -3.95 9.54 14.64
CA PHE A 3 -2.91 9.17 13.68
C PHE A 3 -3.50 8.56 12.40
N GLU A 4 -4.43 7.62 12.55
CA GLU A 4 -5.10 6.95 11.44
C GLU A 4 -5.99 7.92 10.64
N GLU A 5 -6.76 8.78 11.30
CA GLU A 5 -7.59 9.79 10.62
C GLU A 5 -6.76 10.75 9.78
N LYS A 6 -5.58 11.17 10.23
CA LYS A 6 -4.67 12.03 9.47
C LYS A 6 -4.21 11.31 8.18
N ILE A 7 -3.84 10.03 8.26
CA ILE A 7 -3.42 9.24 7.10
C ILE A 7 -4.58 9.09 6.11
N ILE A 8 -5.77 8.73 6.58
CA ILE A 8 -6.95 8.57 5.73
C ILE A 8 -7.28 9.89 5.01
N CYS A 9 -7.25 11.01 5.74
CA CYS A 9 -7.51 12.33 5.17
C CYS A 9 -6.45 12.71 4.12
N ALA A 10 -5.17 12.49 4.41
CA ALA A 10 -4.08 12.74 3.46
C ALA A 10 -4.25 11.92 2.17
N PHE A 11 -4.63 10.65 2.32
CA PHE A 11 -4.88 9.77 1.20
C PHE A 11 -6.08 10.22 0.36
N GLN A 12 -7.17 10.63 1.00
CA GLN A 12 -8.35 11.18 0.32
C GLN A 12 -8.03 12.46 -0.46
N ILE A 13 -7.18 13.35 0.09
CA ILE A 13 -6.72 14.55 -0.60
C ILE A 13 -5.93 14.17 -1.87
N LEU A 14 -5.02 13.20 -1.76
CA LEU A 14 -4.28 12.69 -2.91
C LEU A 14 -5.23 12.16 -3.98
N LYS A 15 -6.15 11.26 -3.62
CA LYS A 15 -7.02 10.55 -4.57
C LYS A 15 -8.08 11.44 -5.23
N LYS A 16 -8.45 12.56 -4.62
CA LYS A 16 -9.32 13.58 -5.27
C LYS A 16 -8.69 14.21 -6.51
N LYS A 17 -7.35 14.22 -6.61
CA LYS A 17 -6.62 14.92 -7.66
C LYS A 17 -5.74 14.03 -8.53
N MET A 18 -5.37 12.85 -8.03
CA MET A 18 -4.34 12.01 -8.63
C MET A 18 -4.80 10.57 -8.76
N ALA A 19 -4.72 10.02 -9.96
CA ALA A 19 -4.90 8.60 -10.26
C ALA A 19 -3.54 7.94 -10.55
N TRP A 20 -3.43 6.65 -10.26
CA TRP A 20 -2.27 5.85 -10.64
C TRP A 20 -2.33 5.48 -12.13
N ASN A 21 -1.22 5.60 -12.84
CA ASN A 21 -1.12 5.30 -14.27
C ASN A 21 -0.62 3.87 -14.60
N GLY A 22 -0.61 2.96 -13.59
CA GLY A 22 -0.15 1.58 -13.74
C GLY A 22 1.37 1.40 -13.73
N ARG A 23 2.17 2.44 -13.55
CA ARG A 23 3.63 2.38 -13.63
C ARG A 23 4.29 2.47 -12.26
N TYR A 24 5.23 1.55 -12.00
CA TYR A 24 6.13 1.61 -10.84
C TYR A 24 7.45 2.27 -11.25
N GLN A 25 7.89 3.25 -10.46
CA GLN A 25 9.15 3.98 -10.65
C GLN A 25 9.84 4.21 -9.30
N LEU A 26 11.16 4.41 -9.30
CA LEU A 26 11.91 4.75 -8.10
C LEU A 26 11.88 6.26 -7.79
N TYR A 27 11.77 7.09 -8.81
CA TYR A 27 11.81 8.54 -8.68
C TYR A 27 10.83 9.20 -9.66
N SER A 28 10.38 10.39 -9.31
CA SER A 28 9.65 11.28 -10.21
C SER A 28 10.62 12.17 -10.97
N LYS A 29 10.39 12.36 -12.25
CA LYS A 29 11.22 13.27 -13.06
C LYS A 29 10.71 14.70 -13.06
N GLU A 30 9.39 14.89 -13.04
CA GLU A 30 8.75 16.19 -13.29
C GLU A 30 7.39 16.30 -12.59
N LEU A 31 7.41 16.34 -11.25
CA LEU A 31 6.18 16.42 -10.44
C LEU A 31 5.28 17.61 -10.85
N GLU A 32 5.88 18.74 -11.21
CA GLU A 32 5.16 19.94 -11.65
C GLU A 32 4.31 19.69 -12.90
N LYS A 33 4.73 18.76 -13.78
CA LYS A 33 3.95 18.38 -14.97
C LYS A 33 2.94 17.26 -14.69
N VAL A 34 3.17 16.47 -13.66
CA VAL A 34 2.32 15.33 -13.29
C VAL A 34 1.05 15.79 -12.58
N ILE A 35 1.15 16.75 -11.66
CA ILE A 35 0.02 17.25 -10.87
C ILE A 35 -1.10 17.82 -11.76
N PRO A 36 -0.84 18.69 -12.75
CA PRO A 36 -1.90 19.19 -13.63
C PRO A 36 -2.57 18.10 -14.49
N LYS A 37 -1.87 17.01 -14.79
CA LYS A 37 -2.42 15.89 -15.57
C LYS A 37 -3.36 14.99 -14.77
N GLY A 38 -3.34 15.07 -13.43
CA GLY A 38 -4.18 14.26 -12.56
C GLY A 38 -3.83 12.77 -12.53
N ASN A 39 -2.72 12.34 -13.14
CA ASN A 39 -2.26 10.97 -13.08
C ASN A 39 -0.73 10.88 -13.05
N GLY A 40 -0.19 9.84 -12.39
CA GLY A 40 1.24 9.67 -12.24
C GLY A 40 1.63 8.23 -11.89
N SER A 41 2.94 7.99 -11.85
CA SER A 41 3.51 6.74 -11.36
C SER A 41 3.30 6.58 -9.84
N ASN A 42 3.56 5.39 -9.30
CA ASN A 42 3.55 5.22 -7.84
C ASN A 42 4.54 6.17 -7.15
N ALA A 43 5.70 6.43 -7.75
CA ALA A 43 6.68 7.37 -7.19
C ALA A 43 6.11 8.79 -7.10
N ASP A 44 5.42 9.27 -8.13
CA ASP A 44 4.77 10.58 -8.12
C ASP A 44 3.73 10.67 -7.00
N LEU A 45 2.85 9.67 -6.92
CA LEU A 45 1.80 9.63 -5.90
C LEU A 45 2.38 9.53 -4.49
N ASN A 46 3.41 8.72 -4.29
CA ASN A 46 4.07 8.56 -3.00
C ASN A 46 4.80 9.84 -2.56
N PHE A 47 5.47 10.57 -3.47
CA PHE A 47 6.08 11.86 -3.13
C PHE A 47 5.04 12.89 -2.71
N ILE A 48 3.93 12.99 -3.44
CA ILE A 48 2.84 13.90 -3.10
C ILE A 48 2.24 13.50 -1.74
N LEU A 49 1.99 12.20 -1.51
CA LEU A 49 1.42 11.72 -0.25
C LEU A 49 2.36 11.98 0.93
N ILE A 50 3.68 11.79 0.79
CA ILE A 50 4.66 12.15 1.83
C ILE A 50 4.58 13.64 2.18
N SER A 51 4.42 14.52 1.17
CA SER A 51 4.28 15.95 1.40
C SER A 51 3.03 16.26 2.21
N ILE A 52 1.88 15.72 1.81
CA ILE A 52 0.60 15.92 2.53
C ILE A 52 0.68 15.37 3.96
N LEU A 53 1.27 14.18 4.16
CA LEU A 53 1.45 13.59 5.49
C LEU A 53 2.30 14.48 6.40
N LYS A 54 3.36 15.10 5.87
CA LYS A 54 4.20 16.06 6.61
C LYS A 54 3.43 17.32 6.97
N ASP A 55 2.56 17.82 6.09
CA ASP A 55 1.69 18.98 6.38
C ASP A 55 0.71 18.67 7.52
N PHE A 56 0.31 17.39 7.69
CA PHE A 56 -0.45 16.92 8.86
C PHE A 56 0.41 16.69 10.13
N GLY A 57 1.71 17.02 10.07
CA GLY A 57 2.66 16.85 11.19
C GLY A 57 3.08 15.40 11.43
N LEU A 58 2.99 14.52 10.40
CA LEU A 58 3.42 13.13 10.49
C LEU A 58 4.84 12.95 9.96
N GLU A 59 5.61 12.09 10.62
CA GLU A 59 6.94 11.70 10.13
C GLU A 59 6.81 10.60 9.07
N ALA A 60 6.95 10.98 7.80
CA ALA A 60 6.84 10.09 6.65
C ALA A 60 8.16 10.02 5.87
N TYR A 61 8.59 8.80 5.52
CA TYR A 61 9.85 8.51 4.87
C TYR A 61 9.69 7.53 3.70
N PRO A 62 10.46 7.68 2.61
CA PRO A 62 10.50 6.68 1.56
C PRO A 62 11.11 5.36 2.05
N VAL A 63 10.57 4.26 1.55
CA VAL A 63 11.09 2.90 1.76
C VAL A 63 11.35 2.28 0.41
N VAL A 64 12.62 2.22 0.00
CA VAL A 64 13.02 1.71 -1.31
C VAL A 64 13.07 0.19 -1.33
N LEU A 65 12.66 -0.41 -2.44
CA LEU A 65 12.59 -1.86 -2.61
C LEU A 65 12.75 -2.30 -4.07
N SER A 66 13.00 -3.59 -4.27
CA SER A 66 12.87 -4.26 -5.55
C SER A 66 11.50 -4.92 -5.64
N ARG A 67 10.74 -4.66 -6.70
CA ARG A 67 9.47 -5.33 -6.93
C ARG A 67 9.63 -6.84 -7.07
N ARG A 68 8.61 -7.61 -6.72
CA ARG A 68 8.64 -9.08 -6.83
C ARG A 68 8.99 -9.57 -8.21
N SER A 69 8.41 -8.99 -9.26
CA SER A 69 8.70 -9.32 -10.66
C SER A 69 10.14 -9.04 -11.10
N SER A 70 10.85 -8.16 -10.38
CA SER A 70 12.26 -7.82 -10.65
C SER A 70 13.27 -8.70 -9.89
N GLY A 71 12.77 -9.65 -9.09
CA GLY A 71 13.57 -10.58 -8.31
C GLY A 71 14.05 -10.00 -6.97
N MET A 72 14.64 -10.88 -6.16
CA MET A 72 15.10 -10.53 -4.82
C MET A 72 16.36 -9.65 -4.85
N LEU A 73 16.48 -8.77 -3.84
CA LEU A 73 17.72 -8.02 -3.62
C LEU A 73 18.83 -8.97 -3.17
N PRO A 74 20.01 -8.97 -3.84
CA PRO A 74 21.13 -9.77 -3.40
C PRO A 74 21.59 -9.36 -2.00
N TYR A 75 21.91 -10.35 -1.14
CA TYR A 75 22.38 -10.06 0.21
C TYR A 75 23.81 -9.48 0.24
N ASN A 76 24.66 -9.95 -0.67
CA ASN A 76 26.10 -9.66 -0.65
C ASN A 76 26.51 -8.47 -1.52
N PHE A 77 25.66 -8.04 -2.45
CA PHE A 77 25.94 -6.93 -3.34
C PHE A 77 24.69 -6.06 -3.49
N PRO A 78 24.48 -5.05 -2.60
CA PRO A 78 23.39 -4.11 -2.77
C PRO A 78 23.59 -3.30 -4.05
N SER A 79 22.84 -3.65 -5.08
CA SER A 79 22.84 -2.90 -6.34
C SER A 79 21.71 -1.87 -6.33
N LEU A 80 22.04 -0.61 -6.47
CA LEU A 80 21.04 0.47 -6.65
C LEU A 80 20.19 0.24 -7.89
N GLN A 81 20.71 -0.44 -8.91
CA GLN A 81 19.98 -0.78 -10.13
C GLN A 81 18.81 -1.77 -9.89
N LYS A 82 18.85 -2.52 -8.80
CA LYS A 82 17.78 -3.43 -8.40
C LYS A 82 16.65 -2.71 -7.65
N LEU A 83 16.90 -1.54 -7.09
CA LEU A 83 15.87 -0.71 -6.48
C LEU A 83 15.11 0.01 -7.58
N ASN A 84 13.84 -0.30 -7.73
CA ASN A 84 13.04 0.18 -8.86
C ASN A 84 11.71 0.83 -8.48
N THR A 85 11.42 0.89 -7.18
CA THR A 85 10.24 1.56 -6.65
C THR A 85 10.43 1.87 -5.16
N PHE A 86 9.47 2.58 -4.58
CA PHE A 86 9.41 2.81 -3.13
C PHE A 86 7.96 2.90 -2.65
N ILE A 87 7.77 2.62 -1.38
CA ILE A 87 6.56 2.82 -0.58
C ILE A 87 6.84 3.85 0.53
N ILE A 88 5.86 4.12 1.37
CA ILE A 88 5.97 5.10 2.46
C ILE A 88 5.97 4.39 3.80
N ALA A 89 6.88 4.75 4.70
CA ALA A 89 6.81 4.45 6.13
C ALA A 89 6.40 5.71 6.88
N VAL A 90 5.38 5.62 7.72
CA VAL A 90 4.93 6.68 8.62
C VAL A 90 5.16 6.23 10.05
N TYR A 91 5.84 7.05 10.85
CA TYR A 91 6.15 6.70 12.23
C TYR A 91 4.99 7.06 13.16
N ASP A 92 4.44 6.05 13.82
CA ASP A 92 3.45 6.22 14.90
C ASP A 92 4.19 6.38 16.23
N ILE A 93 4.25 7.60 16.74
CA ILE A 93 4.96 7.93 17.98
C ILE A 93 4.32 7.28 19.20
N ASN A 94 2.99 7.08 19.19
CA ASN A 94 2.27 6.48 20.31
C ASN A 94 2.54 4.98 20.42
N LYS A 95 2.62 4.29 19.28
CA LYS A 95 2.88 2.85 19.19
C LYS A 95 4.36 2.53 19.01
N GLN A 96 5.22 3.55 18.83
CA GLN A 96 6.66 3.44 18.58
C GLN A 96 7.00 2.48 17.42
N LYS A 97 6.21 2.51 16.35
CA LYS A 97 6.38 1.63 15.18
C LYS A 97 6.08 2.34 13.88
N TYR A 98 6.59 1.78 12.79
CA TYR A 98 6.25 2.23 11.45
C TYR A 98 4.97 1.55 10.94
N VAL A 99 4.18 2.34 10.22
CA VAL A 99 3.06 1.89 9.40
C VAL A 99 3.43 2.14 7.95
N PHE A 100 3.14 1.19 7.07
CA PHE A 100 3.52 1.23 5.66
C PHE A 100 2.30 1.51 4.79
N LEU A 101 2.51 2.34 3.75
CA LEU A 101 1.48 2.82 2.82
C LEU A 101 2.02 2.82 1.39
N ASP A 102 1.12 2.72 0.42
CA ASP A 102 1.43 3.00 -0.98
C ASP A 102 0.33 3.87 -1.61
N GLY A 103 0.72 5.04 -2.12
CA GLY A 103 -0.19 6.00 -2.76
C GLY A 103 -0.79 5.52 -4.07
N SER A 104 -0.30 4.43 -4.68
CA SER A 104 -0.89 3.85 -5.87
C SER A 104 -2.19 3.08 -5.60
N MET A 105 -2.44 2.68 -4.36
CA MET A 105 -3.67 1.97 -3.98
C MET A 105 -4.90 2.90 -4.06
N ASP A 106 -6.06 2.34 -4.40
CA ASP A 106 -7.30 3.11 -4.52
C ASP A 106 -7.95 3.45 -3.18
N VAL A 107 -7.64 2.66 -2.16
CA VAL A 107 -8.17 2.84 -0.79
C VAL A 107 -7.02 3.05 0.19
N PRO A 108 -7.23 3.87 1.25
CA PRO A 108 -6.25 4.03 2.31
C PRO A 108 -6.17 2.75 3.13
N ALA A 109 -5.11 1.98 2.93
CA ALA A 109 -4.89 0.74 3.65
C ALA A 109 -3.56 0.79 4.40
N LEU A 110 -3.64 0.69 5.74
CA LEU A 110 -2.49 0.70 6.64
C LEU A 110 -1.88 -0.70 6.71
N ASN A 111 -0.58 -0.82 6.43
CA ASN A 111 0.13 -2.10 6.42
C ASN A 111 -0.40 -3.12 5.40
N ILE A 112 -1.11 -2.65 4.39
CA ILE A 112 -1.54 -3.46 3.25
C ILE A 112 -0.89 -2.86 2.02
N LEU A 113 -0.24 -3.68 1.22
CA LEU A 113 0.51 -3.28 0.04
C LEU A 113 0.05 -4.09 -1.17
N PRO A 114 0.14 -3.51 -2.38
CA PRO A 114 0.03 -4.32 -3.59
C PRO A 114 0.97 -5.53 -3.53
N LEU A 115 0.53 -6.69 -4.01
CA LEU A 115 1.32 -7.93 -3.94
C LEU A 115 2.71 -7.78 -4.57
N GLU A 116 2.82 -6.96 -5.60
CA GLU A 116 4.08 -6.64 -6.29
C GLU A 116 5.11 -5.94 -5.39
N LEU A 117 4.64 -5.21 -4.36
CA LEU A 117 5.47 -4.47 -3.39
C LEU A 117 5.66 -5.21 -2.06
N SER A 118 4.97 -6.34 -1.87
CA SER A 118 5.06 -7.17 -0.67
C SER A 118 6.32 -8.05 -0.75
N VAL A 119 7.43 -7.54 -0.21
CA VAL A 119 8.77 -8.15 -0.30
C VAL A 119 9.40 -8.33 1.08
N ASN A 120 10.33 -9.28 1.19
CA ASN A 120 11.03 -9.58 2.43
C ASN A 120 12.14 -8.57 2.79
N LYS A 121 12.54 -7.71 1.84
CA LYS A 121 13.65 -6.78 2.03
C LYS A 121 13.37 -5.43 1.39
N ALA A 122 13.14 -4.43 2.24
CA ALA A 122 12.98 -3.04 1.87
C ALA A 122 13.80 -2.16 2.80
N ARG A 123 14.21 -0.95 2.37
CA ARG A 123 15.06 -0.07 3.15
C ARG A 123 14.41 1.28 3.40
N ILE A 124 14.24 1.64 4.67
CA ILE A 124 13.74 2.96 5.09
C ILE A 124 14.84 4.00 4.89
N LEU A 125 14.52 5.08 4.17
CA LEU A 125 15.40 6.22 3.96
C LEU A 125 15.06 7.33 4.98
N SER A 126 15.53 7.15 6.20
CA SER A 126 15.38 8.13 7.28
C SER A 126 16.69 8.35 8.01
N PRO A 127 17.08 9.61 8.29
CA PRO A 127 18.24 9.91 9.12
C PRO A 127 18.02 9.56 10.61
N LYS A 128 16.76 9.46 11.04
CA LYS A 128 16.38 9.16 12.43
C LYS A 128 16.42 7.68 12.77
N VAL A 129 16.45 6.79 11.76
CA VAL A 129 16.50 5.34 11.95
C VAL A 129 17.96 4.89 11.99
N LYS A 130 18.32 4.13 13.04
CA LYS A 130 19.66 3.52 13.15
C LYS A 130 19.87 2.54 11.99
N GLU A 131 21.10 2.43 11.53
CA GLU A 131 21.46 1.69 10.30
C GLU A 131 20.99 0.23 10.33
N GLU A 132 21.14 -0.44 11.46
CA GLU A 132 20.72 -1.83 11.68
C GLU A 132 19.19 -2.05 11.60
N LYS A 133 18.39 -0.98 11.81
CA LYS A 133 16.92 -1.02 11.77
C LYS A 133 16.32 -0.50 10.47
N LYS A 134 17.15 -0.05 9.51
CA LYS A 134 16.66 0.48 8.22
C LYS A 134 16.10 -0.60 7.31
N TRP A 135 16.58 -1.84 7.42
CA TRP A 135 16.08 -2.95 6.63
C TRP A 135 14.85 -3.56 7.28
N VAL A 136 13.76 -3.64 6.53
CA VAL A 136 12.46 -4.11 7.00
C VAL A 136 11.90 -5.17 6.06
N ASN A 137 11.14 -6.10 6.65
CA ASN A 137 10.33 -7.06 5.92
C ASN A 137 8.91 -6.52 5.79
N VAL A 138 8.45 -6.31 4.56
CA VAL A 138 7.12 -5.78 4.25
C VAL A 138 6.20 -6.85 3.60
N MET A 139 6.59 -8.13 3.65
CA MET A 139 5.84 -9.22 3.04
C MET A 139 4.61 -9.65 3.85
N ALA A 140 4.66 -9.52 5.18
CA ALA A 140 3.63 -10.03 6.08
C ALA A 140 3.20 -8.94 7.08
N LEU A 141 2.78 -7.79 6.55
CA LEU A 141 2.34 -6.66 7.37
C LEU A 141 0.87 -6.76 7.78
N ALA A 142 0.04 -7.33 6.92
CA ALA A 142 -1.40 -7.43 7.12
C ALA A 142 -1.77 -8.63 8.00
N ASP A 143 -2.71 -8.42 8.91
CA ASP A 143 -3.39 -9.49 9.65
C ASP A 143 -4.54 -10.01 8.78
N ASN A 144 -4.26 -11.03 7.97
CA ASN A 144 -5.21 -11.62 7.03
C ASN A 144 -6.07 -12.65 7.76
N LYS A 145 -7.39 -12.46 7.76
CA LYS A 145 -8.37 -13.36 8.34
C LYS A 145 -9.58 -13.47 7.43
N SER A 146 -10.13 -14.66 7.31
CA SER A 146 -11.42 -14.87 6.70
C SER A 146 -12.32 -15.73 7.59
N PHE A 147 -13.58 -15.34 7.72
CA PHE A 147 -14.61 -16.09 8.42
C PHE A 147 -15.70 -16.41 7.44
N MET A 148 -16.04 -17.70 7.32
CA MET A 148 -17.08 -18.18 6.44
C MET A 148 -18.16 -18.88 7.25
N LYS A 149 -19.42 -18.46 7.07
CA LYS A 149 -20.60 -19.13 7.59
C LYS A 149 -21.39 -19.69 6.42
N ILE A 150 -21.70 -20.99 6.45
CA ILE A 150 -22.52 -21.68 5.45
C ILE A 150 -23.72 -22.27 6.18
N GLU A 151 -24.91 -21.91 5.73
CA GLU A 151 -26.19 -22.50 6.15
C GLU A 151 -26.77 -23.22 4.92
N ALA A 152 -26.93 -24.53 5.00
CA ALA A 152 -27.40 -25.33 3.89
C ALA A 152 -28.48 -26.32 4.35
N ARG A 153 -29.47 -26.54 3.48
CA ARG A 153 -30.57 -27.51 3.71
C ARG A 153 -30.82 -28.33 2.44
N MET A 154 -31.29 -29.55 2.63
CA MET A 154 -31.76 -30.40 1.52
C MET A 154 -33.19 -30.03 1.17
N GLU A 155 -33.46 -29.78 -0.09
CA GLU A 155 -34.80 -29.65 -0.66
C GLU A 155 -34.96 -30.65 -1.81
N GLY A 156 -35.50 -31.84 -1.52
CA GLY A 156 -35.50 -32.96 -2.45
C GLY A 156 -34.08 -33.43 -2.78
N ASN A 157 -33.71 -33.47 -4.06
CA ASN A 157 -32.36 -33.82 -4.53
C ASN A 157 -31.43 -32.59 -4.71
N GLN A 158 -31.81 -31.42 -4.25
CA GLN A 158 -31.00 -30.21 -4.36
C GLN A 158 -30.62 -29.72 -2.98
N VAL A 159 -29.37 -29.19 -2.89
CA VAL A 159 -28.88 -28.45 -1.71
C VAL A 159 -29.11 -26.97 -1.96
N LYS A 160 -29.90 -26.33 -1.09
CA LYS A 160 -30.04 -24.88 -1.06
C LYS A 160 -29.39 -24.30 0.18
N GLY A 161 -28.69 -23.17 0.05
CA GLY A 161 -28.06 -22.59 1.19
C GLY A 161 -27.64 -21.15 0.98
N HIS A 162 -27.18 -20.56 2.06
CA HIS A 162 -26.62 -19.22 2.11
C HIS A 162 -25.19 -19.29 2.62
N ARG A 163 -24.30 -18.55 1.96
CA ARG A 163 -22.89 -18.37 2.37
C ARG A 163 -22.64 -16.90 2.69
N SER A 164 -22.17 -16.63 3.89
CA SER A 164 -21.67 -15.32 4.29
C SER A 164 -20.17 -15.40 4.54
N THR A 165 -19.42 -14.45 4.03
CA THR A 165 -17.96 -14.39 4.23
C THR A 165 -17.57 -13.01 4.69
N ILE A 166 -16.76 -12.92 5.75
CA ILE A 166 -16.15 -11.69 6.25
C ILE A 166 -14.64 -11.80 5.99
N LEU A 167 -14.11 -10.85 5.25
CA LEU A 167 -12.70 -10.78 4.87
C LEU A 167 -11.99 -9.65 5.63
N TYR A 168 -10.75 -9.87 6.02
CA TYR A 168 -9.87 -8.87 6.66
C TYR A 168 -8.51 -8.85 5.96
N GLY A 169 -7.82 -7.70 6.06
CA GLY A 169 -6.47 -7.54 5.54
C GLY A 169 -6.41 -7.44 4.02
N GLN A 170 -5.44 -8.09 3.42
CA GLN A 170 -5.18 -8.05 1.98
C GLN A 170 -6.35 -8.55 1.15
N GLU A 171 -6.97 -9.66 1.56
CA GLU A 171 -8.13 -10.25 0.85
C GLU A 171 -9.33 -9.30 0.81
N ALA A 172 -9.57 -8.54 1.89
CA ALA A 172 -10.65 -7.55 1.92
C ALA A 172 -10.40 -6.41 0.92
N VAL A 173 -9.16 -5.92 0.83
CA VAL A 173 -8.79 -4.85 -0.09
C VAL A 173 -8.86 -5.31 -1.56
N GLU A 174 -8.38 -6.51 -1.85
CA GLU A 174 -8.46 -7.11 -3.19
C GLU A 174 -9.91 -7.35 -3.62
N TYR A 175 -10.77 -7.81 -2.71
CA TYR A 175 -12.18 -7.98 -2.97
C TYR A 175 -12.86 -6.63 -3.30
N GLN A 176 -12.58 -5.58 -2.52
CA GLN A 176 -13.13 -4.24 -2.75
C GLN A 176 -12.68 -3.64 -4.09
N ALA A 177 -11.41 -3.83 -4.47
CA ALA A 177 -10.89 -3.38 -5.76
C ALA A 177 -11.62 -4.06 -6.93
N ASN A 178 -11.77 -5.39 -6.87
CA ASN A 178 -12.45 -6.17 -7.91
C ASN A 178 -13.95 -5.83 -8.05
N GLU A 179 -14.63 -5.47 -6.95
CA GLU A 179 -16.04 -5.06 -7.01
C GLU A 179 -16.23 -3.66 -7.60
N LYS A 180 -15.28 -2.74 -7.37
CA LYS A 180 -15.29 -1.42 -8.04
C LYS A 180 -15.14 -1.54 -9.55
N ASP A 181 -14.18 -2.35 -10.01
CA ASP A 181 -13.95 -2.57 -11.45
C ASP A 181 -15.20 -3.11 -12.16
N LYS A 182 -16.03 -3.90 -11.47
CA LYS A 182 -17.30 -4.40 -12.01
C LYS A 182 -18.38 -3.32 -12.09
N GLN A 183 -18.43 -2.39 -11.11
CA GLN A 183 -19.39 -1.29 -11.11
C GLN A 183 -19.07 -0.24 -12.17
N ASP A 184 -17.81 0.01 -12.44
CA ASP A 184 -17.36 0.96 -13.48
C ASP A 184 -17.50 0.38 -14.91
N SER A 185 -17.84 -0.91 -15.05
CA SER A 185 -18.00 -1.61 -16.34
C SER A 185 -19.46 -1.72 -16.82
N ILE A 186 -20.43 -1.14 -16.09
CA ILE A 186 -21.85 -1.07 -16.42
C ILE A 186 -22.21 0.36 -16.85
#